data_5e40de6838b73ed44cdbce0358498e24
#
_entry.id   5e40de6838b73ed44cdbce0358498e24
#
_cell.length_a   1.000
_cell.length_b   1.000
_cell.length_c   1.000
_cell.angle_alpha   90.00
_cell.angle_beta   90.00
_cell.angle_gamma   90.00
#
_symmetry.space_group_name_H-M   'P 1'
#
loop_
_entity.id
_entity.type
_entity.pdbx_description
1 polymer ?
#
loop_
_entity_poly.entity_id
_entity_poly.type
_entity_poly.pdbx_seq_one_letter_code
_entity_poly.pdbx_strand_id
1 'polypeptide(L)'
;MTAMTSLPWKWFQQSAADLPIEGNVPSLRGASGWLNSPQLQEADLRDKVVLFDFWTYSCINWRRTLPYLRAWSRKYKQHGLVVVGVHSPEFQFEKDIENVRQAANSMMIEYPIAIDSDLSIWRAFNNEYWPALYLADAKGRIRHHKFGEGDYDKSEYVIQKLLAENGATGFERSLASIDASGAELSADWRDLRSGENYLGYERTQNFASRGGAVADKKHAYTAPSQLELNHWAPDGEWTARKQSISLNADKGRIAYQFQARDLHLVMGSMERGKKVPFQVFVDGQMPGGSHGVDVDAQGFGILEEPRMYQLIRQQGPVSARRFEIEFLDSGAEIYSITFG
;
A
#
# COMPACT_ATOMS: atom_id res chain seq x y z
N MET A 1 17.43 -26.35 21.54
CA MET A 1 16.09 -26.53 22.11
C MET A 1 15.70 -25.25 22.80
N THR A 2 15.02 -24.37 22.14
CA THR A 2 14.56 -23.08 22.70
C THR A 2 13.04 -23.04 22.56
N ALA A 3 12.38 -22.88 23.69
CA ALA A 3 10.95 -23.06 23.88
C ALA A 3 10.10 -22.18 22.95
N MET A 4 9.22 -22.80 22.18
CA MET A 4 8.08 -22.15 21.56
C MET A 4 7.15 -21.62 22.66
N THR A 5 7.10 -20.32 22.81
CA THR A 5 6.23 -19.64 23.75
C THR A 5 4.78 -19.77 23.34
N SER A 6 4.00 -20.42 24.19
CA SER A 6 2.58 -20.70 24.07
C SER A 6 1.74 -19.42 24.23
N LEU A 7 1.58 -18.62 23.18
CA LEU A 7 0.71 -17.44 23.16
C LEU A 7 -0.76 -17.68 22.70
N PRO A 8 -1.15 -18.80 22.07
CA PRO A 8 -2.52 -18.93 21.54
C PRO A 8 -3.60 -19.08 22.59
N TRP A 9 -3.32 -19.68 23.75
CA TRP A 9 -4.36 -20.09 24.71
C TRP A 9 -5.00 -18.93 25.49
N LYS A 10 -4.25 -17.91 25.88
CA LYS A 10 -4.80 -16.75 26.60
C LYS A 10 -5.75 -15.91 25.74
N TRP A 11 -5.53 -15.87 24.44
CA TRP A 11 -6.41 -15.17 23.50
C TRP A 11 -7.73 -15.89 23.30
N PHE A 12 -7.73 -17.24 23.26
CA PHE A 12 -8.96 -18.02 23.20
C PHE A 12 -9.86 -17.81 24.43
N GLN A 13 -9.31 -17.56 25.61
CA GLN A 13 -10.10 -17.26 26.80
C GLN A 13 -10.62 -15.80 26.81
N GLN A 14 -9.89 -14.86 26.21
CA GLN A 14 -10.36 -13.48 26.04
C GLN A 14 -11.36 -13.34 24.87
N SER A 15 -11.32 -14.22 23.88
CA SER A 15 -12.26 -14.26 22.75
C SER A 15 -13.63 -14.87 23.11
N ALA A 16 -13.83 -15.40 24.33
CA ALA A 16 -15.14 -15.77 24.83
C ALA A 16 -16.00 -14.54 25.21
N ALA A 17 -15.39 -13.38 25.41
CA ALA A 17 -16.12 -12.13 25.57
C ALA A 17 -16.80 -11.74 24.25
N ASP A 18 -18.03 -11.21 24.32
CA ASP A 18 -18.74 -10.70 23.15
C ASP A 18 -17.91 -9.57 22.50
N LEU A 19 -17.77 -9.65 21.17
CA LEU A 19 -17.16 -8.55 20.42
C LEU A 19 -18.02 -7.28 20.59
N PRO A 20 -17.42 -6.12 20.79
CA PRO A 20 -18.16 -4.87 20.91
C PRO A 20 -18.98 -4.59 19.65
N ILE A 21 -20.00 -3.76 19.77
CA ILE A 21 -20.66 -3.12 18.63
C ILE A 21 -20.07 -1.73 18.51
N GLU A 22 -19.31 -1.48 17.44
CA GLU A 22 -18.62 -0.21 17.21
C GLU A 22 -19.43 0.76 16.36
N GLY A 23 -20.51 0.26 15.74
CA GLY A 23 -21.42 1.03 14.90
C GLY A 23 -22.19 0.13 13.92
N ASN A 24 -22.84 0.74 12.95
CA ASN A 24 -23.48 0.04 11.83
C ASN A 24 -22.73 0.34 10.54
N VAL A 25 -22.76 -0.62 9.61
CA VAL A 25 -22.17 -0.44 8.27
C VAL A 25 -22.90 0.70 7.56
N PRO A 26 -22.18 1.75 7.13
CA PRO A 26 -22.74 2.80 6.31
C PRO A 26 -23.13 2.30 4.90
N SER A 27 -23.95 3.07 4.20
CA SER A 27 -24.34 2.75 2.82
C SER A 27 -23.15 2.83 1.86
N LEU A 28 -23.06 1.87 0.94
CA LEU A 28 -22.07 1.85 -0.14
C LEU A 28 -22.55 2.59 -1.41
N ARG A 29 -23.69 3.29 -1.35
CA ARG A 29 -24.28 3.99 -2.51
C ARG A 29 -23.41 5.10 -3.07
N GLY A 30 -22.40 5.53 -2.31
CA GLY A 30 -21.40 6.49 -2.75
C GLY A 30 -20.36 5.95 -3.73
N ALA A 31 -20.34 4.65 -4.01
CA ALA A 31 -19.42 4.08 -5.00
C ALA A 31 -19.71 4.65 -6.39
N SER A 32 -18.68 5.20 -7.04
CA SER A 32 -18.74 5.72 -8.41
C SER A 32 -18.70 4.62 -9.49
N GLY A 33 -18.36 3.40 -9.08
CA GLY A 33 -18.28 2.21 -9.93
C GLY A 33 -17.99 0.96 -9.12
N TRP A 34 -18.01 -0.20 -9.80
CA TRP A 34 -17.71 -1.50 -9.20
C TRP A 34 -16.83 -2.33 -10.13
N LEU A 35 -15.91 -3.08 -9.57
CA LEU A 35 -15.11 -4.10 -10.27
C LEU A 35 -15.37 -5.47 -9.63
N ASN A 36 -15.20 -6.53 -10.43
CA ASN A 36 -15.37 -7.94 -10.07
C ASN A 36 -16.79 -8.34 -9.62
N SER A 37 -17.75 -7.41 -9.63
CA SER A 37 -19.16 -7.68 -9.34
C SER A 37 -20.05 -6.56 -9.91
N PRO A 38 -21.38 -6.81 -10.05
CA PRO A 38 -22.35 -5.73 -10.11
C PRO A 38 -22.31 -4.90 -8.82
N GLN A 39 -22.97 -3.74 -8.82
CA GLN A 39 -23.13 -2.92 -7.60
C GLN A 39 -23.81 -3.73 -6.51
N LEU A 40 -23.12 -3.90 -5.38
CA LEU A 40 -23.70 -4.57 -4.22
C LEU A 40 -24.68 -3.65 -3.48
N GLN A 41 -25.84 -4.22 -3.16
CA GLN A 41 -26.87 -3.57 -2.35
C GLN A 41 -26.79 -4.08 -0.91
N GLU A 42 -27.39 -3.37 0.04
CA GLU A 42 -27.48 -3.83 1.43
C GLU A 42 -28.11 -5.24 1.56
N ALA A 43 -29.06 -5.56 0.65
CA ALA A 43 -29.70 -6.88 0.61
C ALA A 43 -28.72 -8.01 0.26
N ASP A 44 -27.70 -7.74 -0.56
CA ASP A 44 -26.70 -8.73 -0.98
C ASP A 44 -25.72 -9.08 0.16
N LEU A 45 -25.58 -8.17 1.12
CA LEU A 45 -24.73 -8.30 2.29
C LEU A 45 -25.47 -8.80 3.55
N ARG A 46 -26.82 -8.88 3.47
CA ARG A 46 -27.62 -9.38 4.58
C ARG A 46 -27.31 -10.85 4.86
N ASP A 47 -27.31 -11.21 6.14
CA ASP A 47 -26.99 -12.57 6.62
C ASP A 47 -25.57 -13.04 6.23
N LYS A 48 -24.67 -12.10 5.92
CA LYS A 48 -23.25 -12.37 5.65
C LYS A 48 -22.37 -11.70 6.68
N VAL A 49 -21.25 -12.33 6.99
CA VAL A 49 -20.11 -11.63 7.62
C VAL A 49 -19.39 -10.85 6.54
N VAL A 50 -19.18 -9.56 6.74
CA VAL A 50 -18.58 -8.70 5.72
C VAL A 50 -17.29 -8.11 6.24
N LEU A 51 -16.22 -8.23 5.45
CA LEU A 51 -14.96 -7.53 5.66
C LEU A 51 -14.86 -6.40 4.63
N PHE A 52 -14.87 -5.16 5.09
CA PHE A 52 -14.56 -4.00 4.27
C PHE A 52 -13.08 -3.69 4.39
N ASP A 53 -12.39 -3.63 3.25
CA ASP A 53 -10.97 -3.34 3.11
C ASP A 53 -10.80 -2.00 2.40
N PHE A 54 -10.40 -0.96 3.14
CA PHE A 54 -10.07 0.34 2.57
C PHE A 54 -8.63 0.34 2.07
N TRP A 55 -8.46 0.61 0.78
CA TRP A 55 -7.18 0.46 0.11
C TRP A 55 -6.95 1.45 -1.02
N THR A 56 -5.68 1.60 -1.37
CA THR A 56 -5.25 2.14 -2.65
C THR A 56 -4.07 1.33 -3.18
N TYR A 57 -3.97 1.19 -4.50
CA TYR A 57 -3.07 0.20 -5.10
C TYR A 57 -1.58 0.55 -5.02
N SER A 58 -1.24 1.83 -4.75
CA SER A 58 0.13 2.27 -4.55
C SER A 58 0.61 2.19 -3.09
N CYS A 59 -0.27 1.90 -2.12
CA CYS A 59 0.08 1.83 -0.70
C CYS A 59 0.84 0.53 -0.37
N ILE A 60 2.10 0.64 0.08
CA ILE A 60 2.92 -0.51 0.46
C ILE A 60 2.35 -1.28 1.64
N ASN A 61 1.79 -0.59 2.65
CA ASN A 61 1.23 -1.22 3.83
C ASN A 61 0.02 -2.07 3.48
N TRP A 62 -0.80 -1.60 2.51
CA TRP A 62 -1.89 -2.40 1.98
C TRP A 62 -1.39 -3.58 1.12
N ARG A 63 -0.35 -3.38 0.30
CA ARG A 63 0.25 -4.47 -0.48
C ARG A 63 0.65 -5.66 0.39
N ARG A 64 1.14 -5.41 1.61
CA ARG A 64 1.48 -6.45 2.58
C ARG A 64 0.26 -7.08 3.26
N THR A 65 -0.88 -6.39 3.26
CA THR A 65 -2.17 -6.90 3.77
C THR A 65 -2.87 -7.80 2.75
N LEU A 66 -2.68 -7.54 1.45
CA LEU A 66 -3.38 -8.22 0.37
C LEU A 66 -3.29 -9.76 0.38
N PRO A 67 -2.14 -10.41 0.66
CA PRO A 67 -2.07 -11.87 0.73
C PRO A 67 -3.06 -12.48 1.72
N TYR A 68 -3.28 -11.81 2.85
CA TYR A 68 -4.25 -12.23 3.88
C TYR A 68 -5.69 -12.08 3.38
N LEU A 69 -6.01 -10.96 2.74
CA LEU A 69 -7.34 -10.72 2.16
C LEU A 69 -7.70 -11.77 1.11
N ARG A 70 -6.75 -12.08 0.20
CA ARG A 70 -6.94 -13.15 -0.80
C ARG A 70 -7.14 -14.52 -0.14
N ALA A 71 -6.37 -14.84 0.89
CA ALA A 71 -6.46 -16.10 1.62
C ALA A 71 -7.79 -16.21 2.38
N TRP A 72 -8.21 -15.17 3.10
CA TRP A 72 -9.49 -15.16 3.83
C TRP A 72 -10.68 -15.21 2.88
N SER A 73 -10.66 -14.44 1.79
CA SER A 73 -11.70 -14.48 0.77
C SER A 73 -11.89 -15.90 0.22
N ARG A 74 -10.80 -16.59 -0.15
CA ARG A 74 -10.87 -17.97 -0.65
C ARG A 74 -11.34 -18.97 0.40
N LYS A 75 -10.77 -18.90 1.61
CA LYS A 75 -11.02 -19.86 2.69
C LYS A 75 -12.44 -19.79 3.22
N TYR A 76 -13.00 -18.58 3.38
CA TYR A 76 -14.24 -18.37 4.11
C TYR A 76 -15.44 -18.01 3.22
N LYS A 77 -15.27 -17.81 1.92
CA LYS A 77 -16.34 -17.46 0.97
C LYS A 77 -17.56 -18.41 1.08
N GLN A 78 -17.30 -19.71 1.07
CA GLN A 78 -18.38 -20.72 1.14
C GLN A 78 -19.02 -20.81 2.53
N HIS A 79 -18.42 -20.21 3.55
CA HIS A 79 -18.92 -20.18 4.92
C HIS A 79 -19.63 -18.87 5.26
N GLY A 80 -19.83 -17.98 4.26
CA GLY A 80 -20.60 -16.75 4.41
C GLY A 80 -19.78 -15.49 4.66
N LEU A 81 -18.46 -15.50 4.44
CA LEU A 81 -17.64 -14.27 4.38
C LEU A 81 -17.77 -13.63 3.01
N VAL A 82 -18.03 -12.34 2.99
CA VAL A 82 -17.89 -11.47 1.82
C VAL A 82 -16.78 -10.45 2.10
N VAL A 83 -15.76 -10.42 1.26
CA VAL A 83 -14.75 -9.34 1.27
C VAL A 83 -15.18 -8.30 0.26
N VAL A 84 -15.20 -7.04 0.66
CA VAL A 84 -15.48 -5.87 -0.20
C VAL A 84 -14.29 -4.93 -0.10
N GLY A 85 -13.52 -4.82 -1.17
CA GLY A 85 -12.51 -3.78 -1.28
C GLY A 85 -13.17 -2.42 -1.51
N VAL A 86 -12.81 -1.41 -0.76
CA VAL A 86 -13.21 -0.01 -0.98
C VAL A 86 -11.97 0.72 -1.45
N HIS A 87 -11.84 0.91 -2.76
CA HIS A 87 -10.72 1.62 -3.34
C HIS A 87 -10.92 3.12 -3.20
N SER A 88 -10.21 3.71 -2.26
CA SER A 88 -10.25 5.14 -1.92
C SER A 88 -8.91 5.77 -2.31
N PRO A 89 -8.87 6.65 -3.34
CA PRO A 89 -7.63 7.15 -3.90
C PRO A 89 -6.88 8.10 -2.96
N GLU A 90 -5.57 7.94 -2.87
CA GLU A 90 -4.67 8.89 -2.24
C GLU A 90 -4.16 9.94 -3.24
N PHE A 91 -3.81 9.50 -4.44
CA PHE A 91 -3.31 10.35 -5.51
C PHE A 91 -4.33 10.51 -6.65
N GLN A 92 -4.15 11.57 -7.46
CA GLN A 92 -5.09 11.87 -8.55
C GLN A 92 -5.18 10.75 -9.61
N PHE A 93 -4.06 10.08 -9.92
CA PHE A 93 -4.03 9.01 -10.92
C PHE A 93 -4.80 7.75 -10.47
N GLU A 94 -5.02 7.57 -9.17
CA GLU A 94 -5.77 6.46 -8.60
C GLU A 94 -7.28 6.62 -8.74
N LYS A 95 -7.76 7.78 -9.19
CA LYS A 95 -9.19 8.01 -9.48
C LYS A 95 -9.63 7.40 -10.81
N ASP A 96 -8.68 7.08 -11.71
CA ASP A 96 -8.99 6.43 -12.98
C ASP A 96 -9.33 4.95 -12.75
N ILE A 97 -10.57 4.56 -13.01
CA ILE A 97 -11.06 3.20 -12.83
C ILE A 97 -10.27 2.17 -13.64
N GLU A 98 -9.71 2.55 -14.79
CA GLU A 98 -8.93 1.62 -15.61
C GLU A 98 -7.56 1.34 -14.97
N ASN A 99 -6.93 2.32 -14.31
CA ASN A 99 -5.73 2.09 -13.52
C ASN A 99 -6.04 1.15 -12.34
N VAL A 100 -7.16 1.34 -11.65
CA VAL A 100 -7.59 0.45 -10.56
C VAL A 100 -7.88 -0.96 -11.08
N ARG A 101 -8.52 -1.09 -12.26
CA ARG A 101 -8.80 -2.38 -12.89
C ARG A 101 -7.52 -3.14 -13.24
N GLN A 102 -6.57 -2.46 -13.87
CA GLN A 102 -5.26 -3.04 -14.21
C GLN A 102 -4.53 -3.50 -12.94
N ALA A 103 -4.49 -2.65 -11.91
CA ALA A 103 -3.88 -2.96 -10.63
C ALA A 103 -4.56 -4.18 -9.96
N ALA A 104 -5.91 -4.21 -9.91
CA ALA A 104 -6.66 -5.32 -9.34
C ALA A 104 -6.37 -6.65 -10.06
N ASN A 105 -6.32 -6.62 -11.39
CA ASN A 105 -6.01 -7.80 -12.21
C ASN A 105 -4.56 -8.29 -11.96
N SER A 106 -3.57 -7.38 -12.00
CA SER A 106 -2.16 -7.72 -11.78
C SER A 106 -1.90 -8.28 -10.39
N MET A 107 -2.70 -7.86 -9.41
CA MET A 107 -2.64 -8.30 -8.01
C MET A 107 -3.57 -9.47 -7.68
N MET A 108 -4.24 -10.05 -8.68
CA MET A 108 -5.14 -11.20 -8.54
C MET A 108 -6.25 -10.97 -7.48
N ILE A 109 -6.86 -9.79 -7.50
CA ILE A 109 -8.00 -9.46 -6.64
C ILE A 109 -9.27 -9.93 -7.33
N GLU A 110 -9.96 -10.90 -6.72
CA GLU A 110 -11.17 -11.52 -7.26
C GLU A 110 -12.45 -11.11 -6.52
N TYR A 111 -12.31 -10.53 -5.31
CA TYR A 111 -13.45 -10.08 -4.53
C TYR A 111 -14.02 -8.75 -5.07
N PRO A 112 -15.29 -8.42 -4.77
CA PRO A 112 -15.92 -7.15 -5.17
C PRO A 112 -15.13 -5.93 -4.74
N ILE A 113 -15.03 -4.92 -5.63
CA ILE A 113 -14.37 -3.65 -5.34
C ILE A 113 -15.35 -2.50 -5.61
N ALA A 114 -15.65 -1.73 -4.58
CA ALA A 114 -16.33 -0.44 -4.68
C ALA A 114 -15.31 0.66 -4.99
N ILE A 115 -15.55 1.45 -6.03
CA ILE A 115 -14.70 2.59 -6.41
C ILE A 115 -15.20 3.83 -5.68
N ASP A 116 -14.39 4.37 -4.79
CA ASP A 116 -14.71 5.50 -3.90
C ASP A 116 -13.93 6.77 -4.30
N SER A 117 -14.01 7.15 -5.59
CA SER A 117 -13.17 8.20 -6.19
C SER A 117 -13.31 9.58 -5.54
N ASP A 118 -14.43 9.87 -4.89
CA ASP A 118 -14.70 11.11 -4.17
C ASP A 118 -14.60 10.97 -2.64
N LEU A 119 -14.17 9.81 -2.14
CA LEU A 119 -14.04 9.50 -0.71
C LEU A 119 -15.37 9.56 0.06
N SER A 120 -16.51 9.32 -0.58
CA SER A 120 -17.82 9.38 0.08
C SER A 120 -18.04 8.19 1.02
N ILE A 121 -17.62 6.98 0.64
CA ILE A 121 -17.67 5.79 1.50
C ILE A 121 -16.63 5.93 2.62
N TRP A 122 -15.43 6.39 2.30
CA TRP A 122 -14.37 6.71 3.27
C TRP A 122 -14.89 7.60 4.40
N ARG A 123 -15.52 8.73 4.03
CA ARG A 123 -16.10 9.65 5.03
C ARG A 123 -17.27 9.05 5.80
N ALA A 124 -18.10 8.22 5.15
CA ALA A 124 -19.22 7.58 5.83
C ALA A 124 -18.76 6.59 6.91
N PHE A 125 -17.62 5.91 6.72
CA PHE A 125 -16.99 5.05 7.72
C PHE A 125 -16.16 5.83 8.76
N ASN A 126 -16.01 7.16 8.63
CA ASN A 126 -15.07 7.98 9.40
C ASN A 126 -13.64 7.40 9.32
N ASN A 127 -13.26 6.89 8.14
CA ASN A 127 -11.95 6.29 7.95
C ASN A 127 -10.86 7.37 7.78
N GLU A 128 -9.65 7.08 8.26
CA GLU A 128 -8.50 8.01 8.22
C GLU A 128 -7.20 7.32 7.76
N TYR A 129 -7.24 5.99 7.49
CA TYR A 129 -6.03 5.18 7.29
C TYR A 129 -6.10 4.25 6.08
N TRP A 130 -4.96 4.06 5.41
CA TRP A 130 -4.69 2.95 4.50
C TRP A 130 -3.58 2.05 5.06
N PRO A 131 -3.79 0.72 5.07
CA PRO A 131 -5.08 0.05 4.96
C PRO A 131 -5.95 0.26 6.20
N ALA A 132 -7.25 0.04 6.05
CA ALA A 132 -8.16 -0.09 7.18
C ALA A 132 -9.14 -1.24 6.94
N LEU A 133 -9.30 -2.10 7.93
CA LEU A 133 -10.23 -3.22 7.90
C LEU A 133 -11.38 -2.97 8.85
N TYR A 134 -12.62 -3.23 8.40
CA TYR A 134 -13.80 -3.23 9.24
C TYR A 134 -14.53 -4.56 9.06
N LEU A 135 -14.81 -5.25 10.16
CA LEU A 135 -15.52 -6.52 10.19
C LEU A 135 -16.94 -6.33 10.73
N ALA A 136 -17.91 -6.62 9.89
CA ALA A 136 -19.32 -6.54 10.23
C ALA A 136 -19.94 -7.93 10.38
N ASP A 137 -20.87 -8.07 11.35
CA ASP A 137 -21.65 -9.28 11.52
C ASP A 137 -22.84 -9.34 10.52
N ALA A 138 -23.55 -10.46 10.51
CA ALA A 138 -24.67 -10.73 9.64
C ALA A 138 -25.87 -9.76 9.79
N LYS A 139 -25.86 -8.94 10.84
CA LYS A 139 -26.86 -7.89 11.08
C LYS A 139 -26.39 -6.51 10.62
N GLY A 140 -25.23 -6.43 9.95
CA GLY A 140 -24.64 -5.17 9.48
C GLY A 140 -24.06 -4.30 10.59
N ARG A 141 -23.70 -4.86 11.74
CA ARG A 141 -23.05 -4.14 12.84
C ARG A 141 -21.54 -4.33 12.75
N ILE A 142 -20.78 -3.25 12.80
CA ILE A 142 -19.30 -3.27 12.88
C ILE A 142 -18.93 -3.83 14.26
N ARG A 143 -18.13 -4.89 14.26
CA ARG A 143 -17.73 -5.64 15.46
C ARG A 143 -16.23 -5.60 15.73
N HIS A 144 -15.47 -5.14 14.78
CA HIS A 144 -14.03 -4.98 14.87
C HIS A 144 -13.52 -4.09 13.74
N HIS A 145 -12.50 -3.30 14.04
CA HIS A 145 -11.71 -2.59 13.04
C HIS A 145 -10.21 -2.76 13.31
N LYS A 146 -9.41 -2.59 12.25
CA LYS A 146 -7.94 -2.56 12.32
C LYS A 146 -7.44 -1.47 11.39
N PHE A 147 -6.70 -0.52 11.92
CA PHE A 147 -6.02 0.53 11.15
C PHE A 147 -4.55 0.17 10.94
N GLY A 148 -4.06 0.40 9.72
CA GLY A 148 -2.73 -0.01 9.31
C GLY A 148 -2.58 -1.53 9.15
N GLU A 149 -1.40 -1.95 8.73
CA GLU A 149 -1.04 -3.36 8.56
C GLU A 149 -0.80 -4.08 9.90
N GLY A 150 -0.76 -5.44 9.88
CA GLY A 150 -0.48 -6.26 11.06
C GLY A 150 -1.72 -6.79 11.77
N ASP A 151 -1.53 -7.48 12.91
CA ASP A 151 -2.57 -8.14 13.69
C ASP A 151 -3.48 -9.08 12.87
N TYR A 152 -2.94 -9.70 11.82
CA TYR A 152 -3.71 -10.52 10.89
C TYR A 152 -4.34 -11.73 11.56
N ASP A 153 -3.62 -12.39 12.47
CA ASP A 153 -4.16 -13.52 13.24
C ASP A 153 -5.39 -13.11 14.03
N LYS A 154 -5.34 -11.93 14.67
CA LYS A 154 -6.47 -11.37 15.41
C LYS A 154 -7.67 -11.12 14.51
N SER A 155 -7.45 -10.51 13.35
CA SER A 155 -8.50 -10.24 12.37
C SER A 155 -9.13 -11.54 11.86
N GLU A 156 -8.32 -12.58 11.60
CA GLU A 156 -8.83 -13.88 11.18
C GLU A 156 -9.65 -14.59 12.28
N TYR A 157 -9.22 -14.51 13.55
CA TYR A 157 -10.02 -15.04 14.66
C TYR A 157 -11.38 -14.32 14.80
N VAL A 158 -11.41 -13.01 14.55
CA VAL A 158 -12.69 -12.26 14.53
C VAL A 158 -13.58 -12.75 13.38
N ILE A 159 -13.04 -12.96 12.19
CA ILE A 159 -13.77 -13.55 11.05
C ILE A 159 -14.39 -14.88 11.47
N GLN A 160 -13.58 -15.80 12.01
CA GLN A 160 -14.05 -17.13 12.44
C GLN A 160 -15.14 -17.05 13.51
N LYS A 161 -15.01 -16.11 14.46
CA LYS A 161 -15.99 -15.91 15.52
C LYS A 161 -17.31 -15.40 14.94
N LEU A 162 -17.30 -14.39 14.09
CA LEU A 162 -18.51 -13.85 13.47
C LEU A 162 -19.20 -14.87 12.57
N LEU A 163 -18.45 -15.70 11.84
CA LEU A 163 -18.98 -16.80 11.05
C LEU A 163 -19.69 -17.83 11.94
N ALA A 164 -19.08 -18.22 13.05
CA ALA A 164 -19.67 -19.15 14.01
C ALA A 164 -20.92 -18.55 14.69
N GLU A 165 -20.92 -17.28 15.06
CA GLU A 165 -22.10 -16.57 15.57
C GLU A 165 -23.26 -16.54 14.55
N ASN A 166 -22.91 -16.53 13.24
CA ASN A 166 -23.89 -16.62 12.15
C ASN A 166 -24.29 -18.06 11.79
N GLY A 167 -23.90 -19.05 12.59
CA GLY A 167 -24.27 -20.46 12.40
C GLY A 167 -23.41 -21.24 11.40
N ALA A 168 -22.33 -20.67 10.88
CA ALA A 168 -21.43 -21.40 10.00
C ALA A 168 -20.71 -22.51 10.76
N THR A 169 -20.67 -23.70 10.16
CA THR A 169 -19.99 -24.88 10.67
C THR A 169 -19.07 -25.48 9.61
N GLY A 170 -18.17 -26.38 10.02
CA GLY A 170 -17.36 -27.18 9.09
C GLY A 170 -16.19 -26.43 8.43
N PHE A 171 -15.88 -25.20 8.83
CA PHE A 171 -14.66 -24.53 8.38
C PHE A 171 -13.47 -24.86 9.30
N GLU A 172 -12.29 -24.92 8.68
CA GLU A 172 -11.04 -25.17 9.40
C GLU A 172 -10.65 -23.94 10.24
N ARG A 173 -10.36 -24.17 11.53
CA ARG A 173 -10.02 -23.11 12.49
C ARG A 173 -8.53 -22.74 12.54
N SER A 174 -7.65 -23.48 11.87
CA SER A 174 -6.26 -23.06 11.67
C SER A 174 -6.22 -21.71 10.94
N LEU A 175 -5.17 -20.93 11.12
CA LEU A 175 -4.99 -19.70 10.34
C LEU A 175 -4.77 -20.02 8.85
N ALA A 176 -5.17 -19.10 7.99
CA ALA A 176 -5.00 -19.25 6.55
C ALA A 176 -3.51 -19.30 6.19
N SER A 177 -3.16 -20.18 5.27
CA SER A 177 -1.83 -20.20 4.67
C SER A 177 -1.68 -19.02 3.72
N ILE A 178 -0.58 -18.28 3.86
CA ILE A 178 -0.31 -17.06 3.12
C ILE A 178 0.75 -17.32 2.06
N ASP A 179 0.45 -16.91 0.83
CA ASP A 179 1.40 -16.88 -0.28
C ASP A 179 1.72 -15.40 -0.59
N ALA A 180 2.93 -14.97 -0.24
CA ALA A 180 3.41 -13.61 -0.40
C ALA A 180 4.80 -13.60 -1.04
N SER A 181 5.03 -12.69 -1.97
CA SER A 181 6.30 -12.50 -2.65
C SER A 181 6.54 -11.04 -3.02
N GLY A 182 7.77 -10.68 -3.36
CA GLY A 182 8.10 -9.32 -3.77
C GLY A 182 7.65 -8.28 -2.73
N ALA A 183 6.94 -7.25 -3.18
CA ALA A 183 6.44 -6.16 -2.33
C ALA A 183 5.36 -6.60 -1.30
N GLU A 184 4.83 -7.82 -1.41
CA GLU A 184 3.84 -8.35 -0.47
C GLU A 184 4.48 -8.97 0.78
N LEU A 185 5.79 -9.20 0.78
CA LEU A 185 6.51 -9.69 1.94
C LEU A 185 6.48 -8.69 3.09
N SER A 186 6.37 -9.20 4.30
CA SER A 186 6.43 -8.37 5.52
C SER A 186 7.68 -7.49 5.53
N ALA A 187 7.55 -6.27 6.03
CA ALA A 187 8.69 -5.39 6.23
C ALA A 187 9.71 -6.00 7.21
N ASP A 188 10.97 -5.60 7.10
CA ASP A 188 11.99 -5.89 8.12
C ASP A 188 11.86 -4.90 9.29
N TRP A 189 10.84 -5.12 10.11
CA TRP A 189 10.51 -4.25 11.26
C TRP A 189 11.66 -4.05 12.23
N ARG A 190 12.61 -4.98 12.27
CA ARG A 190 13.76 -4.90 13.17
C ARG A 190 14.72 -3.81 12.75
N ASP A 191 15.00 -3.71 11.45
CA ASP A 191 16.03 -2.84 10.89
C ASP A 191 15.47 -1.65 10.11
N LEU A 192 14.13 -1.54 9.99
CA LEU A 192 13.45 -0.41 9.36
C LEU A 192 13.59 0.87 10.21
N ARG A 193 14.19 1.92 9.62
CA ARG A 193 14.38 3.25 10.24
C ARG A 193 13.86 4.38 9.37
N SER A 194 13.46 4.07 8.15
CA SER A 194 12.90 5.04 7.21
C SER A 194 11.39 4.88 7.13
N GLY A 195 10.67 5.96 7.39
CA GLY A 195 9.22 6.05 7.21
C GLY A 195 8.87 6.57 5.82
N GLU A 196 7.61 6.41 5.44
CA GLU A 196 7.08 7.00 4.22
C GLU A 196 7.32 8.51 4.16
N ASN A 197 7.70 9.00 2.98
CA ASN A 197 7.87 10.42 2.74
C ASN A 197 7.24 10.80 1.39
N TYR A 198 6.46 11.86 1.38
CA TYR A 198 5.84 12.42 0.20
C TYR A 198 6.78 13.43 -0.46
N LEU A 199 6.80 13.46 -1.79
CA LEU A 199 7.73 14.31 -2.52
C LEU A 199 7.08 15.60 -3.05
N GLY A 200 5.74 15.72 -2.92
CA GLY A 200 5.03 16.96 -3.15
C GLY A 200 5.11 17.94 -1.97
N TYR A 201 5.12 19.25 -2.23
CA TYR A 201 5.40 20.27 -1.22
C TYR A 201 4.37 20.32 -0.07
N GLU A 202 3.17 19.76 -0.23
CA GLU A 202 2.14 19.79 0.82
C GLU A 202 2.49 18.90 2.03
N ARG A 203 3.15 17.74 1.79
CA ARG A 203 3.44 16.76 2.82
C ARG A 203 4.92 16.38 2.92
N THR A 204 5.79 16.98 2.11
CA THR A 204 7.22 16.62 2.08
C THR A 204 7.90 16.92 3.40
N GLN A 205 8.81 16.04 3.78
CA GLN A 205 9.69 16.21 4.94
C GLN A 205 11.14 16.06 4.50
N ASN A 206 12.06 16.73 5.24
CA ASN A 206 13.51 16.59 5.09
C ASN A 206 14.02 16.85 3.66
N PHE A 207 13.42 17.82 2.97
CA PHE A 207 13.90 18.30 1.68
C PHE A 207 15.23 19.05 1.85
N ALA A 208 16.31 18.56 1.22
CA ALA A 208 17.67 18.97 1.55
C ALA A 208 18.34 19.88 0.49
N SER A 209 17.71 20.17 -0.66
CA SER A 209 18.29 21.11 -1.61
C SER A 209 18.28 22.53 -1.04
N ARG A 210 19.38 23.26 -1.28
CA ARG A 210 19.55 24.62 -0.77
C ARG A 210 18.42 25.54 -1.28
N GLY A 211 17.86 26.32 -0.37
CA GLY A 211 16.76 27.24 -0.67
C GLY A 211 15.36 26.66 -0.53
N GLY A 212 15.25 25.34 -0.28
CA GLY A 212 13.96 24.66 -0.11
C GLY A 212 13.22 24.39 -1.43
N ALA A 213 12.02 23.84 -1.33
CA ALA A 213 11.18 23.57 -2.50
C ALA A 213 10.51 24.82 -3.03
N VAL A 214 10.61 25.07 -4.34
CA VAL A 214 9.94 26.17 -5.03
C VAL A 214 8.64 25.67 -5.64
N ALA A 215 7.52 26.07 -5.06
CA ALA A 215 6.20 25.57 -5.44
C ALA A 215 5.77 26.01 -6.84
N ASP A 216 5.27 25.05 -7.63
CA ASP A 216 4.61 25.21 -8.93
C ASP A 216 5.42 25.97 -10.00
N LYS A 217 6.72 26.00 -9.85
CA LYS A 217 7.63 26.63 -10.83
C LYS A 217 8.79 25.70 -11.17
N LYS A 218 9.22 25.74 -12.42
CA LYS A 218 10.46 25.11 -12.85
C LYS A 218 11.62 25.71 -12.07
N HIS A 219 12.43 24.87 -11.48
CA HIS A 219 13.59 25.26 -10.70
C HIS A 219 14.72 24.26 -10.88
N ALA A 220 15.94 24.76 -11.03
CA ALA A 220 17.13 23.92 -11.07
C ALA A 220 17.60 23.65 -9.65
N TYR A 221 17.53 22.39 -9.25
CA TYR A 221 17.98 21.92 -7.94
C TYR A 221 19.36 21.25 -8.06
N THR A 222 20.07 21.25 -6.95
CA THR A 222 21.31 20.48 -6.79
C THR A 222 21.21 19.65 -5.51
N ALA A 223 21.43 18.35 -5.65
CA ALA A 223 21.49 17.46 -4.50
C ALA A 223 22.83 17.63 -3.76
N PRO A 224 22.83 17.75 -2.41
CA PRO A 224 24.06 17.76 -1.65
C PRO A 224 24.78 16.41 -1.76
N SER A 225 26.13 16.45 -1.67
CA SER A 225 26.95 15.24 -1.73
C SER A 225 26.71 14.29 -0.56
N GLN A 226 26.28 14.81 0.59
CA GLN A 226 25.89 14.04 1.78
C GLN A 226 24.47 14.41 2.19
N LEU A 227 23.68 13.39 2.54
CA LEU A 227 22.35 13.51 3.09
C LEU A 227 22.32 12.87 4.49
N GLU A 228 21.63 13.47 5.41
CA GLU A 228 21.28 12.83 6.68
C GLU A 228 20.23 11.74 6.46
N LEU A 229 20.07 10.82 7.40
CA LEU A 229 19.06 9.76 7.31
C LEU A 229 17.67 10.36 7.13
N ASN A 230 16.91 9.80 6.19
CA ASN A 230 15.58 10.25 5.78
C ASN A 230 15.53 11.62 5.08
N HIS A 231 16.68 12.18 4.68
CA HIS A 231 16.73 13.36 3.85
C HIS A 231 16.78 12.99 2.37
N TRP A 232 16.20 13.87 1.55
CA TRP A 232 16.17 13.70 0.11
C TRP A 232 16.36 15.02 -0.63
N ALA A 233 16.80 14.92 -1.87
CA ALA A 233 17.00 16.07 -2.73
C ALA A 233 16.85 15.68 -4.21
N PRO A 234 16.20 16.52 -5.03
CA PRO A 234 16.28 16.43 -6.48
C PRO A 234 17.60 17.06 -6.99
N ASP A 235 18.04 16.62 -8.16
CA ASP A 235 19.12 17.21 -8.94
C ASP A 235 18.64 17.38 -10.39
N GLY A 236 18.88 18.53 -11.01
CA GLY A 236 18.37 18.90 -12.33
C GLY A 236 17.17 19.82 -12.28
N GLU A 237 16.45 19.96 -13.39
CA GLU A 237 15.30 20.87 -13.52
C GLU A 237 13.98 20.16 -13.17
N TRP A 238 13.36 20.57 -12.08
CA TRP A 238 12.13 20.00 -11.54
C TRP A 238 11.09 21.07 -11.22
N THR A 239 9.83 20.67 -11.21
CA THR A 239 8.71 21.43 -10.65
C THR A 239 8.15 20.72 -9.42
N ALA A 240 8.35 21.28 -8.22
CA ALA A 240 7.66 20.81 -7.03
C ALA A 240 6.18 21.18 -7.10
N ARG A 241 5.30 20.19 -7.10
CA ARG A 241 3.84 20.34 -7.12
C ARG A 241 3.25 20.03 -5.75
N LYS A 242 1.96 20.22 -5.60
CA LYS A 242 1.24 19.97 -4.35
C LYS A 242 1.44 18.53 -3.84
N GLN A 243 1.24 17.51 -4.68
CA GLN A 243 1.30 16.09 -4.32
C GLN A 243 2.50 15.34 -4.91
N SER A 244 3.31 15.98 -5.74
CA SER A 244 4.37 15.32 -6.51
C SER A 244 5.53 16.25 -6.80
N ILE A 245 6.60 15.70 -7.39
CA ILE A 245 7.64 16.46 -8.07
C ILE A 245 7.77 15.95 -9.49
N SER A 246 7.79 16.87 -10.48
CA SER A 246 7.78 16.54 -11.91
C SER A 246 9.08 16.94 -12.59
N LEU A 247 9.68 16.03 -13.35
CA LEU A 247 10.91 16.26 -14.10
C LEU A 247 10.63 17.01 -15.40
N ASN A 248 11.29 18.15 -15.60
CA ASN A 248 11.11 19.01 -16.77
C ASN A 248 12.14 18.76 -17.90
N ALA A 249 13.30 18.20 -17.58
CA ALA A 249 14.41 17.96 -18.52
C ALA A 249 14.95 16.54 -18.37
N ASP A 250 15.75 16.10 -19.32
CA ASP A 250 16.40 14.80 -19.27
C ASP A 250 17.48 14.75 -18.17
N LYS A 251 17.81 13.53 -17.71
CA LYS A 251 18.87 13.24 -16.73
C LYS A 251 18.67 13.85 -15.33
N GLY A 252 17.43 14.13 -14.96
CA GLY A 252 17.13 14.51 -13.59
C GLY A 252 17.26 13.36 -12.62
N ARG A 253 17.72 13.67 -11.40
CA ARG A 253 17.94 12.69 -10.34
C ARG A 253 17.13 13.00 -9.10
N ILE A 254 16.84 11.96 -8.30
CA ILE A 254 16.44 12.08 -6.91
C ILE A 254 17.41 11.25 -6.07
N ALA A 255 17.95 11.86 -5.03
CA ALA A 255 18.78 11.21 -4.03
C ALA A 255 18.02 11.12 -2.70
N TYR A 256 18.16 9.99 -1.99
CA TYR A 256 17.55 9.74 -0.68
C TYR A 256 18.50 8.94 0.21
N GLN A 257 18.66 9.34 1.46
CA GLN A 257 19.41 8.55 2.46
C GLN A 257 18.42 7.72 3.29
N PHE A 258 18.45 6.37 3.18
CA PHE A 258 17.49 5.50 3.80
C PHE A 258 18.13 4.36 4.60
N GLN A 259 17.34 3.79 5.54
CA GLN A 259 17.68 2.52 6.19
C GLN A 259 16.41 1.66 6.25
N ALA A 260 16.34 0.69 5.37
CA ALA A 260 15.29 -0.31 5.25
C ALA A 260 15.80 -1.44 4.36
N ARG A 261 15.21 -2.64 4.43
CA ARG A 261 15.49 -3.71 3.47
C ARG A 261 15.01 -3.32 2.08
N ASP A 262 13.79 -2.84 1.98
CA ASP A 262 13.15 -2.48 0.71
C ASP A 262 12.97 -0.97 0.56
N LEU A 263 13.13 -0.50 -0.67
CA LEU A 263 12.79 0.87 -1.07
C LEU A 263 11.88 0.83 -2.29
N HIS A 264 10.79 1.58 -2.21
CA HIS A 264 9.79 1.72 -3.26
C HIS A 264 9.56 3.19 -3.60
N LEU A 265 9.24 3.47 -4.87
CA LEU A 265 8.76 4.78 -5.31
C LEU A 265 7.36 4.64 -5.90
N VAL A 266 6.46 5.54 -5.50
CA VAL A 266 5.22 5.79 -6.22
C VAL A 266 5.50 6.84 -7.26
N MET A 267 5.44 6.45 -8.54
CA MET A 267 5.77 7.33 -9.66
C MET A 267 4.97 6.97 -10.91
N GLY A 268 4.84 7.93 -11.82
CA GLY A 268 4.13 7.79 -13.08
C GLY A 268 4.72 8.69 -14.16
N SER A 269 4.26 8.51 -15.40
CA SER A 269 4.55 9.45 -16.47
C SER A 269 3.50 10.56 -16.50
N MET A 270 3.93 11.80 -16.71
CA MET A 270 3.05 12.95 -16.93
C MET A 270 2.18 12.80 -18.19
N GLU A 271 2.67 12.04 -19.17
CA GLU A 271 1.99 11.77 -20.44
C GLU A 271 1.57 10.31 -20.49
N ARG A 272 0.28 10.05 -20.69
CA ARG A 272 -0.25 8.69 -20.78
C ARG A 272 0.42 7.93 -21.94
N GLY A 273 0.98 6.75 -21.59
CA GLY A 273 1.65 5.87 -22.57
C GLY A 273 3.10 6.25 -22.88
N LYS A 274 3.61 7.38 -22.36
CA LYS A 274 5.02 7.70 -22.48
C LYS A 274 5.83 6.79 -21.53
N LYS A 275 6.82 6.12 -22.07
CA LYS A 275 7.79 5.32 -21.32
C LYS A 275 9.00 6.17 -20.97
N VAL A 276 9.34 6.25 -19.71
CA VAL A 276 10.52 6.97 -19.24
C VAL A 276 11.52 5.97 -18.68
N PRO A 277 12.62 5.69 -19.39
CA PRO A 277 13.68 4.84 -18.86
C PRO A 277 14.40 5.52 -17.70
N PHE A 278 14.78 4.72 -16.70
CA PHE A 278 15.53 5.20 -15.55
C PHE A 278 16.60 4.19 -15.11
N GLN A 279 17.54 4.64 -14.30
CA GLN A 279 18.54 3.79 -13.66
C GLN A 279 18.67 4.14 -12.19
N VAL A 280 18.79 3.11 -11.32
CA VAL A 280 18.97 3.29 -9.88
C VAL A 280 20.39 2.90 -9.45
N PHE A 281 20.83 3.55 -8.38
CA PHE A 281 22.14 3.32 -7.76
C PHE A 281 22.00 3.24 -6.24
N VAL A 282 22.89 2.47 -5.62
CA VAL A 282 23.03 2.40 -4.16
C VAL A 282 24.50 2.72 -3.84
N ASP A 283 24.73 3.77 -3.05
CA ASP A 283 26.06 4.32 -2.73
C ASP A 283 26.91 4.59 -3.99
N GLY A 284 26.28 5.09 -5.04
CA GLY A 284 26.91 5.41 -6.32
C GLY A 284 27.29 4.20 -7.17
N GLN A 285 26.85 2.99 -6.81
CA GLN A 285 27.10 1.74 -7.54
C GLN A 285 25.78 1.13 -8.04
N MET A 286 25.85 0.29 -9.07
CA MET A 286 24.71 -0.51 -9.52
C MET A 286 24.22 -1.40 -8.37
N PRO A 287 22.90 -1.63 -8.23
CA PRO A 287 22.34 -2.37 -7.09
C PRO A 287 22.76 -3.84 -7.04
N GLY A 288 23.19 -4.42 -8.18
CA GLY A 288 23.58 -5.84 -8.24
C GLY A 288 22.50 -6.76 -7.70
N GLY A 289 22.85 -7.66 -6.79
CA GLY A 289 21.91 -8.58 -6.14
C GLY A 289 20.88 -7.89 -5.23
N SER A 290 21.05 -6.60 -4.91
CA SER A 290 20.11 -5.81 -4.10
C SER A 290 19.05 -5.08 -4.94
N HIS A 291 18.93 -5.40 -6.23
CA HIS A 291 17.87 -4.83 -7.07
C HIS A 291 16.46 -5.29 -6.62
N GLY A 292 15.47 -4.41 -6.79
CA GLY A 292 14.06 -4.75 -6.62
C GLY A 292 13.49 -5.46 -7.86
N VAL A 293 12.21 -5.80 -7.83
CA VAL A 293 11.54 -6.55 -8.92
C VAL A 293 11.30 -5.69 -10.17
N ASP A 294 11.34 -4.37 -10.05
CA ASP A 294 11.05 -3.43 -11.15
C ASP A 294 12.31 -2.88 -11.83
N VAL A 295 13.47 -3.40 -11.46
CA VAL A 295 14.75 -3.06 -12.08
C VAL A 295 15.62 -4.30 -12.25
N ASP A 296 16.57 -4.24 -13.16
CA ASP A 296 17.57 -5.30 -13.32
C ASP A 296 18.78 -5.12 -12.40
N ALA A 297 19.75 -6.05 -12.44
CA ALA A 297 20.96 -5.99 -11.64
C ALA A 297 21.88 -4.79 -11.98
N GLN A 298 21.73 -4.20 -13.15
CA GLN A 298 22.39 -2.98 -13.58
C GLN A 298 21.64 -1.72 -13.13
N GLY A 299 20.44 -1.91 -12.51
CA GLY A 299 19.60 -0.84 -12.01
C GLY A 299 18.66 -0.23 -13.05
N PHE A 300 18.59 -0.77 -14.26
CA PHE A 300 17.69 -0.25 -15.30
C PHE A 300 16.26 -0.68 -15.07
N GLY A 301 15.35 0.27 -15.25
CA GLY A 301 13.92 0.08 -15.24
C GLY A 301 13.20 1.01 -16.22
N ILE A 302 11.90 0.80 -16.41
CA ILE A 302 11.06 1.61 -17.29
C ILE A 302 9.84 2.05 -16.51
N LEU A 303 9.62 3.35 -16.45
CA LEU A 303 8.40 3.96 -15.94
C LEU A 303 7.36 3.97 -17.06
N GLU A 304 6.29 3.21 -16.90
CA GLU A 304 5.21 3.09 -17.89
C GLU A 304 3.87 3.56 -17.32
N GLU A 305 3.49 3.03 -16.17
CA GLU A 305 2.18 3.27 -15.55
C GLU A 305 2.36 3.91 -14.16
N PRO A 306 1.40 4.75 -13.73
CA PRO A 306 1.46 5.32 -12.39
C PRO A 306 1.13 4.25 -11.35
N ARG A 307 2.16 3.82 -10.60
CA ARG A 307 2.08 2.80 -9.56
C ARG A 307 3.27 2.87 -8.61
N MET A 308 3.27 2.01 -7.62
CA MET A 308 4.42 1.74 -6.79
C MET A 308 5.40 0.80 -7.52
N TYR A 309 6.67 1.15 -7.52
CA TYR A 309 7.80 0.39 -8.06
C TYR A 309 8.71 -0.04 -6.92
N GLN A 310 9.04 -1.33 -6.83
CA GLN A 310 10.05 -1.83 -5.90
C GLN A 310 11.42 -1.77 -6.56
N LEU A 311 12.25 -0.85 -6.11
CA LEU A 311 13.53 -0.53 -6.74
C LEU A 311 14.72 -1.20 -6.06
N ILE A 312 14.69 -1.30 -4.73
CA ILE A 312 15.77 -1.91 -3.95
C ILE A 312 15.19 -2.96 -3.00
N ARG A 313 15.96 -4.06 -2.86
CA ARG A 313 15.86 -5.04 -1.76
C ARG A 313 17.26 -5.41 -1.30
N GLN A 314 17.73 -4.80 -0.20
CA GLN A 314 19.06 -5.07 0.34
C GLN A 314 19.23 -6.55 0.66
N GLN A 315 20.34 -7.12 0.25
CA GLN A 315 20.76 -8.47 0.61
C GLN A 315 21.69 -8.43 1.82
N GLY A 316 21.52 -9.40 2.74
CA GLY A 316 22.32 -9.47 3.96
C GLY A 316 21.89 -8.44 5.02
N PRO A 317 22.82 -7.96 5.86
CA PRO A 317 22.50 -7.00 6.92
C PRO A 317 22.00 -5.67 6.36
N VAL A 318 20.85 -5.21 6.85
CA VAL A 318 20.28 -3.91 6.47
C VAL A 318 21.07 -2.78 7.10
N SER A 319 21.50 -1.83 6.30
CA SER A 319 22.24 -0.65 6.74
C SER A 319 21.72 0.63 6.08
N ALA A 320 22.13 1.78 6.62
CA ALA A 320 21.85 3.06 6.00
C ALA A 320 22.61 3.18 4.66
N ARG A 321 21.88 3.52 3.57
CA ARG A 321 22.42 3.59 2.22
C ARG A 321 21.93 4.86 1.53
N ARG A 322 22.74 5.37 0.60
CA ARG A 322 22.32 6.41 -0.32
C ARG A 322 21.70 5.77 -1.57
N PHE A 323 20.43 6.01 -1.77
CA PHE A 323 19.70 5.67 -2.98
C PHE A 323 19.73 6.83 -3.96
N GLU A 324 19.90 6.57 -5.24
CA GLU A 324 19.75 7.53 -6.32
C GLU A 324 18.99 6.90 -7.48
N ILE A 325 18.05 7.65 -8.06
CA ILE A 325 17.38 7.30 -9.32
C ILE A 325 17.65 8.41 -10.33
N GLU A 326 18.17 8.05 -11.52
CA GLU A 326 18.36 8.94 -12.66
C GLU A 326 17.34 8.60 -13.74
N PHE A 327 16.53 9.57 -14.14
CA PHE A 327 15.61 9.45 -15.26
C PHE A 327 16.33 9.87 -16.53
N LEU A 328 16.31 9.02 -17.55
CA LEU A 328 17.05 9.23 -18.80
C LEU A 328 16.28 10.07 -19.82
N ASP A 329 15.00 10.36 -19.54
CA ASP A 329 14.12 11.22 -20.34
C ASP A 329 13.24 12.04 -19.39
N SER A 330 12.70 13.15 -19.88
CA SER A 330 11.78 14.03 -19.16
C SER A 330 10.39 13.42 -18.98
N GLY A 331 9.59 14.00 -18.08
CA GLY A 331 8.17 13.68 -17.89
C GLY A 331 7.90 12.63 -16.81
N ALA A 332 8.87 12.26 -15.99
CA ALA A 332 8.63 11.51 -14.77
C ALA A 332 7.93 12.38 -13.72
N GLU A 333 6.96 11.83 -13.03
CA GLU A 333 6.27 12.43 -11.89
C GLU A 333 6.35 11.48 -10.70
N ILE A 334 6.89 11.96 -9.57
CA ILE A 334 7.17 11.15 -8.39
C ILE A 334 6.35 11.68 -7.22
N TYR A 335 5.63 10.81 -6.53
CA TYR A 335 4.65 11.14 -5.50
C TYR A 335 5.14 10.85 -4.09
N SER A 336 5.59 9.62 -3.83
CA SER A 336 6.10 9.22 -2.52
C SER A 336 7.21 8.18 -2.61
N ILE A 337 7.97 8.08 -1.52
CA ILE A 337 8.95 7.03 -1.30
C ILE A 337 8.55 6.26 -0.04
N THR A 338 8.56 4.93 -0.12
CA THR A 338 8.13 4.04 0.95
C THR A 338 9.11 2.91 1.18
N PHE A 339 9.06 2.30 2.34
CA PHE A 339 10.09 1.38 2.79
C PHE A 339 9.51 0.10 3.41
N GLY A 340 10.38 -0.96 3.51
CA GLY A 340 9.98 -2.24 4.09
C GLY A 340 11.06 -3.16 4.56
#